data_1a270c32e50311eb0e064301cd72ba60
#
_entry.id   1a270c32e50311eb0e064301cd72ba60
#
_cell.length_a   1.000
_cell.length_b   1.000
_cell.length_c   1.000
_cell.angle_alpha   90.00
_cell.angle_beta   90.00
_cell.angle_gamma   90.00
#
_symmetry.space_group_name_H-M   'P 1'
#
loop_
_entity.id
_entity.type
_entity.pdbx_description
1 polymer ?
#
loop_
_entity_poly.entity_id
_entity_poly.type
_entity_poly.pdbx_seq_one_letter_code
_entity_poly.pdbx_strand_id
1 'polypeptide(L)'
;VGVFCAKGGVEPQSENVWRQADTYNVPRMAFINKMDILGADFYNAVDQIKTRLGKNAICLQLPIGKEDEFKGIIDLFEMKAYIYNDDKGDDISVTDIPEDMQDEAELYHTELVEKICELDDDLMMEYLEGEEPSVEAMKAALRKGTCECTAVPVCCGSAYKNKGVQKLLDAILEFMPAPTDIPPIDGTDLDGNEVVRHSSDDEPFSALVFKIMTDPFVGKLAYFRVYSGTMNSGSYVLNATKDKKER
;
A
#
# COMPACT_ATOMS: atom_id res chain seq x y z
N VAL A 1 0.10 3.78 2.38
CA VAL A 1 0.46 2.62 3.21
C VAL A 1 0.26 2.98 4.68
N GLY A 2 -0.61 2.22 5.38
CA GLY A 2 -0.77 2.28 6.83
C GLY A 2 0.32 1.45 7.51
N VAL A 3 1.18 2.08 8.31
CA VAL A 3 2.26 1.38 9.01
C VAL A 3 1.86 1.15 10.46
N PHE A 4 1.76 -0.12 10.84
CA PHE A 4 1.38 -0.56 12.18
C PHE A 4 2.60 -1.16 12.90
N CYS A 5 2.68 -0.97 14.20
CA CYS A 5 3.72 -1.61 15.00
C CYS A 5 3.30 -3.03 15.35
N ALA A 6 4.15 -4.03 15.09
CA ALA A 6 3.86 -5.44 15.40
C ALA A 6 3.56 -5.68 16.90
N LYS A 7 4.11 -4.85 17.78
CA LYS A 7 3.84 -4.91 19.22
C LYS A 7 2.59 -4.16 19.64
N GLY A 8 2.38 -2.94 19.09
CA GLY A 8 1.29 -2.06 19.48
C GLY A 8 -0.02 -2.34 18.74
N GLY A 9 0.05 -2.95 17.56
CA GLY A 9 -1.12 -3.17 16.71
C GLY A 9 -1.78 -1.87 16.28
N VAL A 10 -3.10 -1.81 16.41
CA VAL A 10 -3.90 -0.63 16.09
C VAL A 10 -3.95 0.32 17.28
N GLU A 11 -3.34 1.47 17.13
CA GLU A 11 -3.31 2.54 18.14
C GLU A 11 -4.39 3.61 17.84
N PRO A 12 -4.77 4.48 18.81
CA PRO A 12 -5.79 5.52 18.59
C PRO A 12 -5.49 6.45 17.40
N GLN A 13 -4.19 6.75 17.16
CA GLN A 13 -3.78 7.53 16.01
C GLN A 13 -4.06 6.79 14.70
N SER A 14 -3.85 5.48 14.67
CA SER A 14 -4.15 4.65 13.51
C SER A 14 -5.64 4.67 13.17
N GLU A 15 -6.51 4.55 14.19
CA GLU A 15 -7.97 4.62 14.01
C GLU A 15 -8.42 5.96 13.43
N ASN A 16 -7.85 7.08 13.94
CA ASN A 16 -8.21 8.41 13.47
C ASN A 16 -7.82 8.63 12.00
N VAL A 17 -6.59 8.26 11.62
CA VAL A 17 -6.12 8.38 10.24
C VAL A 17 -6.89 7.44 9.32
N TRP A 18 -7.19 6.22 9.80
CA TRP A 18 -7.96 5.25 9.03
C TRP A 18 -9.37 5.72 8.73
N ARG A 19 -10.05 6.32 9.72
CA ARG A 19 -11.38 6.90 9.56
C ARG A 19 -11.39 8.07 8.56
N GLN A 20 -10.35 8.90 8.57
CA GLN A 20 -10.19 9.95 7.55
C GLN A 20 -10.02 9.35 6.16
N ALA A 21 -9.22 8.29 6.03
CA ALA A 21 -9.06 7.59 4.76
C ALA A 21 -10.36 6.93 4.27
N ASP A 22 -11.22 6.45 5.18
CA ASP A 22 -12.56 5.96 4.83
C ASP A 22 -13.46 7.09 4.30
N THR A 23 -13.43 8.25 4.95
CA THR A 23 -14.23 9.40 4.54
C THR A 23 -13.95 9.85 3.11
N TYR A 24 -12.70 9.73 2.68
CA TYR A 24 -12.25 10.15 1.34
C TYR A 24 -12.05 8.99 0.36
N ASN A 25 -12.48 7.77 0.70
CA ASN A 25 -12.30 6.57 -0.11
C ASN A 25 -10.86 6.40 -0.62
N VAL A 26 -9.88 6.54 0.29
CA VAL A 26 -8.46 6.44 -0.06
C VAL A 26 -8.06 4.97 -0.10
N PRO A 27 -7.65 4.43 -1.26
CA PRO A 27 -7.05 3.10 -1.37
C PRO A 27 -5.84 2.95 -0.47
N ARG A 28 -5.71 1.80 0.19
CA ARG A 28 -4.65 1.61 1.17
C ARG A 28 -4.26 0.15 1.35
N MET A 29 -3.04 -0.05 1.78
CA MET A 29 -2.52 -1.32 2.25
C MET A 29 -1.89 -1.14 3.63
N ALA A 30 -1.68 -2.22 4.36
CA ALA A 30 -1.08 -2.24 5.69
C ALA A 30 0.32 -2.84 5.65
N PHE A 31 1.23 -2.29 6.45
CA PHE A 31 2.55 -2.85 6.70
C PHE A 31 2.76 -3.02 8.21
N ILE A 32 2.88 -4.27 8.64
CA ILE A 32 3.18 -4.61 10.05
C ILE A 32 4.69 -4.52 10.23
N ASN A 33 5.11 -3.39 10.80
CA ASN A 33 6.50 -3.01 10.96
C ASN A 33 7.04 -3.39 12.34
N LYS A 34 8.36 -3.39 12.48
CA LYS A 34 9.08 -3.69 13.72
C LYS A 34 8.89 -5.13 14.17
N MET A 35 8.92 -6.08 13.23
CA MET A 35 8.88 -7.51 13.56
C MET A 35 10.08 -7.99 14.39
N ASP A 36 11.15 -7.18 14.43
CA ASP A 36 12.41 -7.42 15.13
C ASP A 36 12.44 -6.96 16.60
N ILE A 37 11.39 -6.36 17.13
CA ILE A 37 11.37 -5.87 18.52
C ILE A 37 10.72 -6.86 19.49
N LEU A 38 11.12 -6.81 20.74
CA LEU A 38 10.55 -7.63 21.81
C LEU A 38 9.04 -7.37 21.99
N GLY A 39 8.24 -8.43 21.92
CA GLY A 39 6.78 -8.38 21.98
C GLY A 39 6.11 -8.17 20.61
N ALA A 40 6.83 -8.35 19.51
CA ALA A 40 6.25 -8.34 18.17
C ALA A 40 5.30 -9.52 17.97
N ASP A 41 4.07 -9.22 17.50
CA ASP A 41 3.03 -10.22 17.21
C ASP A 41 2.26 -9.81 15.95
N PHE A 42 2.61 -10.45 14.85
CA PHE A 42 2.00 -10.20 13.54
C PHE A 42 0.50 -10.52 13.54
N TYR A 43 0.15 -11.69 14.06
CA TYR A 43 -1.22 -12.21 14.00
C TYR A 43 -2.18 -11.35 14.81
N ASN A 44 -1.77 -10.96 16.01
CA ASN A 44 -2.53 -10.03 16.84
C ASN A 44 -2.70 -8.65 16.16
N ALA A 45 -1.67 -8.14 15.49
CA ALA A 45 -1.77 -6.88 14.76
C ALA A 45 -2.75 -6.97 13.58
N VAL A 46 -2.74 -8.07 12.83
CA VAL A 46 -3.70 -8.34 11.73
C VAL A 46 -5.12 -8.48 12.28
N ASP A 47 -5.32 -9.23 13.37
CA ASP A 47 -6.63 -9.38 14.01
C ASP A 47 -7.19 -8.04 14.47
N GLN A 48 -6.36 -7.17 15.04
CA GLN A 48 -6.79 -5.82 15.41
C GLN A 48 -7.19 -4.97 14.18
N ILE A 49 -6.53 -5.12 13.03
CA ILE A 49 -6.97 -4.46 11.79
C ILE A 49 -8.35 -4.97 11.38
N LYS A 50 -8.57 -6.29 11.40
CA LYS A 50 -9.86 -6.91 11.06
C LYS A 50 -10.97 -6.45 12.04
N THR A 51 -10.72 -6.49 13.34
CA THR A 51 -11.74 -6.27 14.38
C THR A 51 -11.98 -4.79 14.71
N ARG A 52 -10.92 -3.98 14.86
CA ARG A 52 -11.03 -2.57 15.28
C ARG A 52 -11.24 -1.61 14.12
N LEU A 53 -10.66 -1.90 12.94
CA LEU A 53 -10.83 -1.07 11.75
C LEU A 53 -11.94 -1.60 10.82
N GLY A 54 -12.50 -2.80 11.11
CA GLY A 54 -13.63 -3.39 10.37
C GLY A 54 -13.31 -3.62 8.89
N LYS A 55 -12.07 -4.05 8.57
CA LYS A 55 -11.62 -4.17 7.19
C LYS A 55 -11.30 -5.61 6.80
N ASN A 56 -11.52 -5.90 5.51
CA ASN A 56 -11.08 -7.13 4.88
C ASN A 56 -9.57 -7.09 4.68
N ALA A 57 -8.81 -7.41 5.74
CA ALA A 57 -7.36 -7.49 5.72
C ALA A 57 -6.94 -8.84 5.15
N ILE A 58 -6.19 -8.81 4.04
CA ILE A 58 -5.73 -9.99 3.31
C ILE A 58 -4.21 -10.07 3.45
N CYS A 59 -3.72 -11.09 4.15
CA CYS A 59 -2.29 -11.30 4.33
C CYS A 59 -1.65 -11.75 3.01
N LEU A 60 -0.66 -11.00 2.53
CA LEU A 60 0.15 -11.39 1.38
C LEU A 60 1.40 -12.18 1.80
N GLN A 61 1.77 -12.06 3.05
CA GLN A 61 3.02 -12.57 3.60
C GLN A 61 2.84 -13.06 5.02
N LEU A 62 3.65 -14.05 5.42
CA LEU A 62 3.83 -14.43 6.82
C LEU A 62 5.26 -14.15 7.27
N PRO A 63 5.48 -13.77 8.53
CA PRO A 63 6.82 -13.59 9.07
C PRO A 63 7.50 -14.93 9.37
N ILE A 64 8.79 -15.05 9.06
CA ILE A 64 9.61 -16.19 9.48
C ILE A 64 10.39 -15.77 10.74
N GLY A 65 9.98 -16.30 11.87
CA GLY A 65 10.45 -15.88 13.18
C GLY A 65 9.86 -14.55 13.64
N LYS A 66 10.20 -14.16 14.85
CA LYS A 66 9.78 -12.90 15.48
C LYS A 66 10.88 -12.38 16.40
N GLU A 67 10.83 -11.10 16.72
CA GLU A 67 11.82 -10.47 17.61
C GLU A 67 13.24 -10.64 17.03
N ASP A 68 14.20 -11.03 17.87
CA ASP A 68 15.58 -11.23 17.43
C ASP A 68 15.75 -12.39 16.42
N GLU A 69 14.77 -13.31 16.36
CA GLU A 69 14.74 -14.43 15.42
C GLU A 69 14.03 -14.08 14.08
N PHE A 70 13.54 -12.85 13.92
CA PHE A 70 12.93 -12.42 12.65
C PHE A 70 13.98 -12.39 11.54
N LYS A 71 13.92 -13.37 10.64
CA LYS A 71 14.90 -13.58 9.57
C LYS A 71 14.35 -13.47 8.16
N GLY A 72 13.04 -13.44 7.99
CA GLY A 72 12.47 -13.43 6.65
C GLY A 72 10.95 -13.37 6.61
N ILE A 73 10.44 -13.56 5.41
CA ILE A 73 9.00 -13.60 5.12
C ILE A 73 8.70 -14.76 4.17
N ILE A 74 7.48 -15.30 4.26
CA ILE A 74 6.90 -16.19 3.27
C ILE A 74 6.00 -15.35 2.37
N ASP A 75 6.19 -15.43 1.06
CA ASP A 75 5.27 -14.87 0.06
C ASP A 75 4.18 -15.90 -0.23
N LEU A 76 2.93 -15.54 0.06
CA LEU A 76 1.79 -16.45 -0.06
C LEU A 76 1.30 -16.64 -1.50
N PHE A 77 1.63 -15.74 -2.43
CA PHE A 77 1.33 -15.97 -3.85
C PHE A 77 2.31 -16.97 -4.48
N GLU A 78 3.61 -16.79 -4.17
CA GLU A 78 4.68 -17.60 -4.75
C GLU A 78 4.91 -18.91 -3.99
N MET A 79 4.41 -19.00 -2.75
CA MET A 79 4.68 -20.07 -1.79
C MET A 79 6.18 -20.32 -1.65
N LYS A 80 6.93 -19.22 -1.45
CA LYS A 80 8.39 -19.22 -1.27
C LYS A 80 8.78 -18.39 -0.05
N ALA A 81 9.91 -18.78 0.55
CA ALA A 81 10.51 -18.07 1.67
C ALA A 81 11.62 -17.12 1.18
N TYR A 82 11.59 -15.88 1.64
CA TYR A 82 12.59 -14.85 1.42
C TYR A 82 13.37 -14.66 2.73
N ILE A 83 14.58 -15.19 2.79
CA ILE A 83 15.45 -15.17 3.96
C ILE A 83 16.51 -14.07 3.80
N TYR A 84 16.62 -13.20 4.79
CA TYR A 84 17.63 -12.14 4.85
C TYR A 84 18.84 -12.63 5.62
N ASN A 85 19.95 -12.80 4.92
CA ASN A 85 21.17 -13.41 5.45
C ASN A 85 22.04 -12.42 6.22
N ASP A 86 21.78 -11.12 6.09
CA ASP A 86 22.51 -10.05 6.75
C ASP A 86 21.62 -9.12 7.57
N ASP A 87 22.24 -8.27 8.41
CA ASP A 87 21.52 -7.30 9.22
C ASP A 87 21.09 -6.03 8.48
N LYS A 88 21.52 -5.87 7.23
CA LYS A 88 21.20 -4.71 6.39
C LYS A 88 20.05 -4.97 5.41
N GLY A 89 19.63 -6.23 5.26
CA GLY A 89 18.59 -6.67 4.35
C GLY A 89 18.97 -6.56 2.87
N ASP A 90 20.26 -6.60 2.56
CA ASP A 90 20.77 -6.51 1.19
C ASP A 90 20.99 -7.90 0.57
N ASP A 91 21.33 -8.91 1.38
CA ASP A 91 21.54 -10.29 0.94
C ASP A 91 20.29 -11.12 1.20
N ILE A 92 19.56 -11.44 0.13
CA ILE A 92 18.27 -12.15 0.18
C ILE A 92 18.40 -13.48 -0.55
N SER A 93 18.07 -14.57 0.13
CA SER A 93 17.93 -15.91 -0.45
C SER A 93 16.47 -16.28 -0.61
N VAL A 94 16.10 -16.76 -1.79
CA VAL A 94 14.76 -17.32 -2.03
C VAL A 94 14.88 -18.84 -1.91
N THR A 95 14.10 -19.42 -1.00
CA THR A 95 14.14 -20.84 -0.66
C THR A 95 12.74 -21.44 -0.60
N ASP A 96 12.65 -22.73 -0.43
CA ASP A 96 11.40 -23.37 -0.06
C ASP A 96 11.00 -22.97 1.37
N ILE A 97 9.71 -23.05 1.66
CA ILE A 97 9.14 -22.74 2.97
C ILE A 97 9.72 -23.72 4.00
N PRO A 98 10.15 -23.25 5.19
CA PRO A 98 10.59 -24.14 6.27
C PRO A 98 9.55 -25.18 6.61
N GLU A 99 9.97 -26.43 6.88
CA GLU A 99 9.07 -27.56 7.13
C GLU A 99 8.08 -27.31 8.28
N ASP A 100 8.52 -26.60 9.31
CA ASP A 100 7.71 -26.23 10.48
C ASP A 100 6.67 -25.14 10.21
N MET A 101 6.72 -24.49 9.05
CA MET A 101 5.78 -23.44 8.62
C MET A 101 4.95 -23.82 7.40
N GLN A 102 5.11 -25.00 6.84
CA GLN A 102 4.39 -25.41 5.63
C GLN A 102 2.88 -25.46 5.85
N ASP A 103 2.42 -26.15 6.89
CA ASP A 103 0.99 -26.27 7.20
C ASP A 103 0.33 -24.90 7.43
N GLU A 104 1.05 -24.00 8.12
CA GLU A 104 0.57 -22.65 8.35
C GLU A 104 0.52 -21.82 7.05
N ALA A 105 1.56 -21.93 6.22
CA ALA A 105 1.60 -21.24 4.93
C ALA A 105 0.49 -21.73 3.99
N GLU A 106 0.22 -23.02 3.93
CA GLU A 106 -0.89 -23.59 3.16
C GLU A 106 -2.25 -23.10 3.65
N LEU A 107 -2.45 -23.02 4.97
CA LEU A 107 -3.68 -22.49 5.56
C LEU A 107 -3.90 -21.03 5.15
N TYR A 108 -2.87 -20.19 5.29
CA TYR A 108 -2.97 -18.76 4.93
C TYR A 108 -3.02 -18.53 3.41
N HIS A 109 -2.41 -19.41 2.61
CA HIS A 109 -2.56 -19.38 1.15
C HIS A 109 -4.02 -19.69 0.77
N THR A 110 -4.63 -20.70 1.36
CA THR A 110 -6.05 -20.99 1.14
C THR A 110 -6.94 -19.82 1.55
N GLU A 111 -6.69 -19.19 2.72
CA GLU A 111 -7.42 -18.00 3.15
C GLU A 111 -7.21 -16.83 2.14
N LEU A 112 -5.99 -16.67 1.62
CA LEU A 112 -5.68 -15.66 0.60
C LEU A 112 -6.52 -15.87 -0.67
N VAL A 113 -6.53 -17.10 -1.21
CA VAL A 113 -7.29 -17.46 -2.43
C VAL A 113 -8.79 -17.22 -2.21
N GLU A 114 -9.36 -17.73 -1.11
CA GLU A 114 -10.78 -17.55 -0.79
C GLU A 114 -11.16 -16.08 -0.68
N LYS A 115 -10.37 -15.29 0.04
CA LYS A 115 -10.61 -13.86 0.22
C LYS A 115 -10.51 -13.05 -1.08
N ILE A 116 -9.63 -13.44 -1.99
CA ILE A 116 -9.51 -12.80 -3.29
C ILE A 116 -10.68 -13.21 -4.19
N CYS A 117 -11.08 -14.48 -4.19
CA CYS A 117 -12.25 -14.93 -4.94
C CYS A 117 -13.54 -14.22 -4.49
N GLU A 118 -13.69 -13.88 -3.21
CA GLU A 118 -14.80 -13.06 -2.71
C GLU A 118 -14.89 -11.66 -3.36
N LEU A 119 -13.81 -11.18 -4.00
CA LEU A 119 -13.77 -9.86 -4.64
C LEU A 119 -14.19 -9.88 -6.12
N ASP A 120 -14.31 -11.07 -6.73
CA ASP A 120 -14.60 -11.22 -8.16
C ASP A 120 -15.45 -12.46 -8.41
N ASP A 121 -16.66 -12.27 -8.95
CA ASP A 121 -17.63 -13.35 -9.14
C ASP A 121 -17.15 -14.43 -10.12
N ASP A 122 -16.36 -14.07 -11.13
CA ASP A 122 -15.84 -15.02 -12.13
C ASP A 122 -14.78 -15.94 -11.47
N LEU A 123 -13.87 -15.35 -10.66
CA LEU A 123 -12.89 -16.12 -9.90
C LEU A 123 -13.54 -17.01 -8.84
N MET A 124 -14.62 -16.54 -8.22
CA MET A 124 -15.37 -17.34 -7.26
C MET A 124 -16.00 -18.57 -7.94
N MET A 125 -16.53 -18.42 -9.15
CA MET A 125 -17.08 -19.55 -9.89
C MET A 125 -16.00 -20.58 -10.27
N GLU A 126 -14.84 -20.13 -10.76
CA GLU A 126 -13.69 -20.97 -11.09
C GLU A 126 -13.22 -21.77 -9.87
N TYR A 127 -13.10 -21.11 -8.72
CA TYR A 127 -12.71 -21.75 -7.46
C TYR A 127 -13.73 -22.78 -6.98
N LEU A 128 -15.03 -22.50 -7.10
CA LEU A 128 -16.10 -23.45 -6.73
C LEU A 128 -16.18 -24.68 -7.65
N GLU A 129 -15.72 -24.56 -8.89
CA GLU A 129 -15.58 -25.69 -9.83
C GLU A 129 -14.36 -26.57 -9.51
N GLY A 130 -13.53 -26.16 -8.54
CA GLY A 130 -12.36 -26.88 -8.04
C GLY A 130 -11.07 -26.55 -8.78
N GLU A 131 -11.05 -25.46 -9.53
CA GLU A 131 -9.86 -24.92 -10.18
C GLU A 131 -9.32 -23.72 -9.36
N GLU A 132 -8.03 -23.74 -9.04
CA GLU A 132 -7.39 -22.60 -8.38
C GLU A 132 -7.09 -21.53 -9.43
N PRO A 133 -7.54 -20.26 -9.21
CA PRO A 133 -7.27 -19.18 -10.15
C PRO A 133 -5.79 -18.91 -10.33
N SER A 134 -5.40 -18.41 -11.51
CA SER A 134 -4.00 -18.04 -11.74
C SER A 134 -3.55 -16.90 -10.84
N VAL A 135 -2.25 -16.87 -10.50
CA VAL A 135 -1.68 -15.80 -9.66
C VAL A 135 -1.90 -14.42 -10.27
N GLU A 136 -1.84 -14.31 -11.60
CA GLU A 136 -2.08 -13.06 -12.33
C GLU A 136 -3.53 -12.60 -12.17
N ALA A 137 -4.51 -13.52 -12.28
CA ALA A 137 -5.92 -13.20 -12.11
C ALA A 137 -6.22 -12.79 -10.65
N MET A 138 -5.66 -13.50 -9.67
CA MET A 138 -5.77 -13.17 -8.27
C MET A 138 -5.18 -11.78 -7.95
N LYS A 139 -4.00 -11.46 -8.48
CA LYS A 139 -3.37 -10.14 -8.31
C LYS A 139 -4.21 -9.03 -8.93
N ALA A 140 -4.80 -9.25 -10.10
CA ALA A 140 -5.69 -8.28 -10.75
C ALA A 140 -6.96 -8.01 -9.92
N ALA A 141 -7.60 -9.06 -9.38
CA ALA A 141 -8.77 -8.94 -8.53
C ALA A 141 -8.44 -8.22 -7.21
N LEU A 142 -7.33 -8.57 -6.56
CA LEU A 142 -6.89 -7.89 -5.34
C LEU A 142 -6.56 -6.42 -5.58
N ARG A 143 -5.90 -6.09 -6.72
CA ARG A 143 -5.67 -4.69 -7.12
C ARG A 143 -6.99 -3.92 -7.26
N LYS A 144 -7.97 -4.49 -7.96
CA LYS A 144 -9.30 -3.90 -8.11
C LYS A 144 -9.95 -3.67 -6.74
N GLY A 145 -10.00 -4.70 -5.88
CA GLY A 145 -10.55 -4.58 -4.53
C GLY A 145 -9.81 -3.55 -3.65
N THR A 146 -8.48 -3.42 -3.80
CA THR A 146 -7.71 -2.39 -3.10
C THR A 146 -8.06 -0.99 -3.58
N CYS A 147 -8.16 -0.77 -4.90
CA CYS A 147 -8.53 0.51 -5.50
C CYS A 147 -9.97 0.92 -5.13
N GLU A 148 -10.88 -0.03 -5.02
CA GLU A 148 -12.28 0.16 -4.59
C GLU A 148 -12.43 0.22 -3.06
N CYS A 149 -11.36 0.10 -2.29
CA CYS A 149 -11.35 0.10 -0.82
C CYS A 149 -12.12 -1.08 -0.16
N THR A 150 -12.37 -2.17 -0.90
CA THR A 150 -13.04 -3.38 -0.41
C THR A 150 -12.06 -4.37 0.22
N ALA A 151 -10.78 -4.30 -0.13
CA ALA A 151 -9.71 -5.12 0.42
C ALA A 151 -8.54 -4.27 0.90
N VAL A 152 -7.79 -4.80 1.88
CA VAL A 152 -6.57 -4.18 2.42
C VAL A 152 -5.46 -5.23 2.41
N PRO A 153 -4.55 -5.19 1.43
CA PRO A 153 -3.37 -6.05 1.42
C PRO A 153 -2.48 -5.80 2.64
N VAL A 154 -1.98 -6.86 3.26
CA VAL A 154 -1.13 -6.77 4.46
C VAL A 154 0.23 -7.41 4.18
N CYS A 155 1.28 -6.63 4.36
CA CYS A 155 2.67 -7.05 4.34
C CYS A 155 3.29 -6.92 5.74
N CYS A 156 4.44 -7.56 5.96
CA CYS A 156 5.17 -7.46 7.21
C CYS A 156 6.68 -7.29 7.03
N GLY A 157 7.35 -6.82 8.07
CA GLY A 157 8.79 -6.67 8.04
C GLY A 157 9.36 -5.82 9.16
N SER A 158 10.64 -5.48 9.02
CA SER A 158 11.35 -4.50 9.83
C SER A 158 12.01 -3.46 8.93
N ALA A 159 11.45 -2.26 8.90
CA ALA A 159 12.03 -1.16 8.11
C ALA A 159 13.42 -0.75 8.62
N TYR A 160 13.65 -0.85 9.93
CA TYR A 160 14.97 -0.54 10.51
C TYR A 160 16.06 -1.52 10.06
N LYS A 161 15.72 -2.80 9.96
CA LYS A 161 16.61 -3.87 9.46
C LYS A 161 16.54 -4.05 7.94
N ASN A 162 15.76 -3.21 7.23
CA ASN A 162 15.50 -3.33 5.79
C ASN A 162 15.00 -4.73 5.35
N LYS A 163 14.34 -5.47 6.24
CA LYS A 163 13.78 -6.80 5.97
C LYS A 163 12.29 -6.70 5.62
N GLY A 164 11.89 -7.20 4.46
CA GLY A 164 10.52 -7.14 3.93
C GLY A 164 10.18 -5.84 3.20
N VAL A 165 11.07 -4.85 3.16
CA VAL A 165 10.82 -3.55 2.51
C VAL A 165 10.77 -3.69 0.99
N GLN A 166 11.60 -4.52 0.39
CA GLN A 166 11.65 -4.77 -1.05
C GLN A 166 10.29 -5.33 -1.54
N LYS A 167 9.79 -6.37 -0.88
CA LYS A 167 8.48 -6.96 -1.18
C LYS A 167 7.31 -6.02 -0.88
N LEU A 168 7.43 -5.11 0.09
CA LEU A 168 6.45 -4.05 0.29
C LEU A 168 6.42 -3.08 -0.90
N LEU A 169 7.59 -2.70 -1.45
CA LEU A 169 7.67 -1.81 -2.61
C LEU A 169 7.07 -2.49 -3.86
N ASP A 170 7.33 -3.77 -4.06
CA ASP A 170 6.71 -4.55 -5.13
C ASP A 170 5.18 -4.58 -4.96
N ALA A 171 4.69 -4.86 -3.75
CA ALA A 171 3.25 -4.88 -3.46
C ALA A 171 2.58 -3.49 -3.65
N ILE A 172 3.30 -2.38 -3.40
CA ILE A 172 2.79 -1.04 -3.70
C ILE A 172 2.61 -0.88 -5.22
N LEU A 173 3.57 -1.33 -6.03
CA LEU A 173 3.47 -1.26 -7.49
C LEU A 173 2.35 -2.16 -8.03
N GLU A 174 2.17 -3.33 -7.43
CA GLU A 174 1.17 -4.31 -7.87
C GLU A 174 -0.26 -3.91 -7.47
N PHE A 175 -0.48 -3.43 -6.24
CA PHE A 175 -1.83 -3.31 -5.67
C PHE A 175 -2.32 -1.88 -5.45
N MET A 176 -1.43 -0.87 -5.41
CA MET A 176 -1.87 0.50 -5.21
C MET A 176 -2.19 1.19 -6.55
N PRO A 177 -3.18 2.12 -6.56
CA PRO A 177 -3.53 2.81 -7.79
C PRO A 177 -2.42 3.73 -8.28
N ALA A 178 -2.18 3.73 -9.59
CA ALA A 178 -1.41 4.77 -10.26
C ALA A 178 -2.26 6.05 -10.43
N PRO A 179 -1.66 7.21 -10.70
CA PRO A 179 -2.42 8.43 -10.99
C PRO A 179 -3.42 8.29 -12.16
N THR A 180 -3.14 7.40 -13.10
CA THR A 180 -4.02 7.08 -14.25
C THR A 180 -5.21 6.19 -13.88
N ASP A 181 -5.20 5.52 -12.75
CA ASP A 181 -6.30 4.68 -12.27
C ASP A 181 -7.34 5.50 -11.48
N ILE A 182 -7.00 6.76 -11.15
CA ILE A 182 -7.86 7.64 -10.37
C ILE A 182 -8.76 8.44 -11.34
N PRO A 183 -10.06 8.64 -11.00
CA PRO A 183 -10.95 9.47 -11.82
C PRO A 183 -10.35 10.87 -12.08
N PRO A 184 -10.69 11.50 -13.21
CA PRO A 184 -10.32 12.88 -13.49
C PRO A 184 -10.73 13.81 -12.36
N ILE A 185 -10.04 14.94 -12.22
CA ILE A 185 -10.34 15.93 -11.19
C ILE A 185 -11.22 17.02 -11.77
N ASP A 186 -12.33 17.25 -11.10
CA ASP A 186 -13.24 18.35 -11.39
C ASP A 186 -12.75 19.62 -10.69
N GLY A 187 -12.84 20.74 -11.37
CA GLY A 187 -12.47 22.05 -10.88
C GLY A 187 -13.22 23.17 -11.58
N THR A 188 -12.87 24.40 -11.26
CA THR A 188 -13.43 25.58 -11.94
C THR A 188 -12.30 26.41 -12.52
N ASP A 189 -12.52 27.00 -13.70
CA ASP A 189 -11.62 28.00 -14.29
C ASP A 189 -11.79 29.37 -13.60
N LEU A 190 -11.03 30.37 -14.06
CA LEU A 190 -11.11 31.74 -13.52
C LEU A 190 -12.44 32.44 -13.79
N ASP A 191 -13.17 31.98 -14.80
CA ASP A 191 -14.47 32.52 -15.19
C ASP A 191 -15.63 31.78 -14.47
N GLY A 192 -15.31 30.76 -13.66
CA GLY A 192 -16.28 29.97 -12.88
C GLY A 192 -16.92 28.82 -13.67
N ASN A 193 -16.43 28.47 -14.86
CA ASN A 193 -16.90 27.33 -15.61
C ASN A 193 -16.30 26.03 -15.05
N GLU A 194 -17.11 24.97 -15.08
CA GLU A 194 -16.62 23.63 -14.70
C GLU A 194 -15.60 23.14 -15.73
N VAL A 195 -14.47 22.64 -15.25
CA VAL A 195 -13.39 22.05 -16.03
C VAL A 195 -12.95 20.74 -15.42
N VAL A 196 -12.68 19.77 -16.30
CA VAL A 196 -12.16 18.45 -15.90
C VAL A 196 -10.69 18.39 -16.28
N ARG A 197 -9.87 17.76 -15.45
CA ARG A 197 -8.45 17.50 -15.71
C ARG A 197 -8.16 16.02 -15.58
N HIS A 198 -7.63 15.46 -16.67
CA HIS A 198 -7.15 14.07 -16.70
C HIS A 198 -5.68 14.01 -16.31
N SER A 199 -5.23 12.88 -15.77
CA SER A 199 -3.83 12.64 -15.46
C SER A 199 -3.04 12.38 -16.76
N SER A 200 -2.66 13.47 -17.44
CA SER A 200 -1.92 13.46 -18.71
C SER A 200 -0.95 14.63 -18.75
N ASP A 201 0.25 14.39 -19.31
CA ASP A 201 1.27 15.41 -19.52
C ASP A 201 0.88 16.44 -20.57
N ASP A 202 -0.02 16.08 -21.49
CA ASP A 202 -0.48 16.93 -22.58
C ASP A 202 -1.58 17.92 -22.19
N GLU A 203 -2.14 17.76 -20.98
CA GLU A 203 -3.16 18.67 -20.46
C GLU A 203 -2.56 19.96 -19.88
N PRO A 204 -3.37 21.02 -19.71
CA PRO A 204 -2.94 22.20 -18.98
C PRO A 204 -2.48 21.87 -17.57
N PHE A 205 -1.38 22.49 -17.15
CA PHE A 205 -0.82 22.25 -15.80
C PHE A 205 -1.82 22.61 -14.70
N SER A 206 -2.06 21.67 -13.81
CA SER A 206 -2.78 21.90 -12.56
C SER A 206 -2.10 21.15 -11.39
N ALA A 207 -2.00 21.83 -10.25
CA ALA A 207 -1.37 21.26 -9.06
C ALA A 207 -1.95 21.84 -7.77
N LEU A 208 -1.85 21.10 -6.68
CA LEU A 208 -2.24 21.53 -5.34
C LEU A 208 -1.02 21.54 -4.43
N VAL A 209 -0.76 22.69 -3.80
CA VAL A 209 0.25 22.81 -2.74
C VAL A 209 -0.34 22.25 -1.45
N PHE A 210 0.27 21.22 -0.89
CA PHE A 210 -0.22 20.54 0.32
C PHE A 210 0.69 20.70 1.53
N LYS A 211 1.95 21.16 1.34
CA LYS A 211 2.91 21.33 2.44
C LYS A 211 3.90 22.45 2.14
N ILE A 212 4.20 23.24 3.16
CA ILE A 212 5.26 24.25 3.12
C ILE A 212 6.26 23.92 4.23
N MET A 213 7.54 23.87 3.89
CA MET A 213 8.65 23.70 4.83
C MET A 213 9.63 24.86 4.69
N THR A 214 10.39 25.12 5.75
CA THR A 214 11.50 26.05 5.72
C THR A 214 12.80 25.26 5.78
N ASP A 215 13.64 25.43 4.78
CA ASP A 215 14.98 24.87 4.72
C ASP A 215 16.01 25.97 5.00
N PRO A 216 17.03 25.74 5.85
CA PRO A 216 18.04 26.75 6.19
C PRO A 216 18.85 27.26 5.00
N PHE A 217 18.99 26.45 3.94
CA PHE A 217 19.83 26.79 2.78
C PHE A 217 19.03 27.30 1.58
N VAL A 218 17.86 26.74 1.36
CA VAL A 218 17.01 27.03 0.18
C VAL A 218 15.88 28.01 0.50
N GLY A 219 15.54 28.16 1.76
CA GLY A 219 14.44 29.02 2.20
C GLY A 219 13.11 28.26 2.25
N LYS A 220 12.04 28.85 1.71
CA LYS A 220 10.72 28.23 1.72
C LYS A 220 10.58 27.23 0.57
N LEU A 221 10.27 25.97 0.91
CA LEU A 221 9.95 24.91 -0.01
C LEU A 221 8.44 24.64 0.01
N ALA A 222 7.80 24.79 -1.14
CA ALA A 222 6.40 24.41 -1.31
C ALA A 222 6.33 23.06 -2.01
N TYR A 223 5.76 22.07 -1.33
CA TYR A 223 5.51 20.75 -1.90
C TYR A 223 4.12 20.73 -2.52
N PHE A 224 4.04 20.33 -3.76
CA PHE A 224 2.80 20.27 -4.50
C PHE A 224 2.65 18.93 -5.23
N ARG A 225 1.41 18.53 -5.44
CA ARG A 225 1.05 17.37 -6.28
C ARG A 225 0.55 17.89 -7.61
N VAL A 226 1.16 17.42 -8.69
CA VAL A 226 0.69 17.67 -10.05
C VAL A 226 -0.47 16.70 -10.33
N TYR A 227 -1.56 17.23 -10.85
CA TYR A 227 -2.73 16.48 -11.27
C TYR A 227 -2.84 16.37 -12.78
N SER A 228 -2.38 17.38 -13.53
CA SER A 228 -2.33 17.38 -14.99
C SER A 228 -1.21 18.27 -15.51
N GLY A 229 -0.75 17.99 -16.70
CA GLY A 229 0.30 18.74 -17.37
C GLY A 229 1.68 18.60 -16.74
N THR A 230 2.61 19.41 -17.22
CA THR A 230 4.00 19.41 -16.77
C THR A 230 4.43 20.81 -16.33
N MET A 231 5.32 20.87 -15.31
CA MET A 231 5.94 22.11 -14.89
C MET A 231 7.45 22.04 -15.10
N ASN A 232 7.97 22.93 -15.92
CA ASN A 232 9.40 23.03 -16.17
C ASN A 232 10.10 23.97 -15.16
N SER A 233 11.33 23.65 -14.79
CA SER A 233 12.16 24.52 -13.95
C SER A 233 12.28 25.92 -14.56
N GLY A 234 12.09 26.95 -13.74
CA GLY A 234 12.15 28.33 -14.19
C GLY A 234 10.92 28.87 -14.91
N SER A 235 9.90 28.06 -15.11
CA SER A 235 8.61 28.48 -15.68
C SER A 235 7.79 29.32 -14.69
N TYR A 236 6.72 29.94 -15.19
CA TYR A 236 5.76 30.67 -14.36
C TYR A 236 4.47 29.87 -14.23
N VAL A 237 3.89 29.89 -13.04
CA VAL A 237 2.58 29.30 -12.75
C VAL A 237 1.65 30.37 -12.18
N LEU A 238 0.35 30.20 -12.38
CA LEU A 238 -0.67 31.03 -11.75
C LEU A 238 -1.01 30.45 -10.37
N ASN A 239 -0.81 31.25 -9.33
CA ASN A 239 -1.36 30.98 -8.02
C ASN A 239 -2.82 31.45 -8.00
N ALA A 240 -3.76 30.51 -8.22
CA ALA A 240 -5.19 30.81 -8.31
C ALA A 240 -5.75 31.41 -7.02
N THR A 241 -5.21 31.03 -5.84
CA THR A 241 -5.66 31.58 -4.55
C THR A 241 -5.33 33.06 -4.39
N LYS A 242 -4.21 33.52 -4.97
CA LYS A 242 -3.73 34.91 -4.85
C LYS A 242 -3.91 35.70 -6.14
N ASP A 243 -4.39 35.08 -7.20
CA ASP A 243 -4.46 35.64 -8.56
C ASP A 243 -3.14 36.30 -8.97
N LYS A 244 -2.03 35.56 -8.79
CA LYS A 244 -0.70 36.07 -9.03
C LYS A 244 0.18 35.06 -9.76
N LYS A 245 0.93 35.53 -10.76
CA LYS A 245 1.98 34.72 -11.39
C LYS A 245 3.18 34.61 -10.43
N GLU A 246 3.59 33.38 -10.18
CA GLU A 246 4.76 33.03 -9.39
C GLU A 246 5.74 32.23 -10.25
N ARG A 247 7.06 32.42 -10.00
CA ARG A 247 8.13 31.75 -10.71
C ARG A 247 8.59 30.50 -9.94
#